data_c70af5b0e3a61e6b7010b1dc82058a7a
#
_entry.id   c70af5b0e3a61e6b7010b1dc82058a7a
#
_cell.length_a   1.000
_cell.length_b   1.000
_cell.length_c   1.000
_cell.angle_alpha   90.00
_cell.angle_beta   90.00
_cell.angle_gamma   90.00
#
_symmetry.space_group_name_H-M   'P 1'
#
loop_
_entity.id
_entity.type
_entity.pdbx_description
1 polymer ?
#
loop_
_entity_poly.entity_id
_entity_poly.type
_entity_poly.pdbx_seq_one_letter_code
_entity_poly.pdbx_strand_id
1 'polypeptide(L)'
;MAEHSGVIVNIASVGGLIVDPYIGYYNATKAAMLHLTRQLAYELGPRARVNAIAPGLIKTELARAVWEAREPILTAKLPLRRLGTPQDVANAALFLASDASSWMTGQTLVLDGGALALPIGVDG
;
A
#
# COMPACT_ATOMS: atom_id res chain seq x y z
N MET A 1 23.40 -13.83 -12.85
CA MET A 1 22.09 -13.72 -12.25
C MET A 1 21.53 -15.11 -11.99
N ALA A 2 20.88 -15.29 -10.90
CA ALA A 2 20.21 -16.55 -10.65
C ALA A 2 19.11 -16.75 -11.69
N GLU A 3 19.05 -17.96 -12.27
CA GLU A 3 18.00 -18.31 -13.22
C GLU A 3 16.61 -18.23 -12.57
N HIS A 4 16.56 -18.29 -11.24
CA HIS A 4 15.31 -18.34 -10.48
C HIS A 4 15.29 -17.22 -9.46
N SER A 5 15.20 -15.99 -9.96
CA SER A 5 14.99 -14.87 -9.06
C SER A 5 13.53 -14.79 -8.69
N GLY A 6 13.27 -14.67 -7.39
CA GLY A 6 11.91 -14.56 -6.87
C GLY A 6 11.45 -13.12 -6.77
N VAL A 7 10.14 -12.99 -6.59
CA VAL A 7 9.52 -11.70 -6.27
C VAL A 7 8.60 -11.91 -5.07
N ILE A 8 8.73 -11.04 -4.08
CA ILE A 8 7.85 -11.00 -2.92
C ILE A 8 7.14 -9.65 -2.92
N VAL A 9 5.83 -9.68 -2.84
CA VAL A 9 5.00 -8.47 -2.74
C VAL A 9 4.25 -8.54 -1.42
N ASN A 10 4.57 -7.64 -0.50
CA ASN A 10 3.89 -7.56 0.78
C ASN A 10 2.74 -6.57 0.69
N ILE A 11 1.57 -6.98 1.16
CA ILE A 11 0.41 -6.09 1.21
C ILE A 11 0.34 -5.51 2.62
N ALA A 12 0.69 -4.23 2.73
CA ALA A 12 0.64 -3.50 3.99
C ALA A 12 -0.60 -2.59 4.03
N SER A 13 -0.43 -1.34 4.41
CA SER A 13 -1.51 -0.35 4.48
C SER A 13 -0.88 1.04 4.62
N VAL A 14 -1.58 2.06 4.15
CA VAL A 14 -1.22 3.45 4.49
C VAL A 14 -1.22 3.67 6.00
N GLY A 15 -1.94 2.83 6.77
CA GLY A 15 -1.88 2.87 8.22
C GLY A 15 -0.48 2.69 8.79
N GLY A 16 0.44 2.09 8.04
CA GLY A 16 1.85 2.00 8.42
C GLY A 16 2.63 3.31 8.24
N LEU A 17 2.04 4.31 7.59
CA LEU A 17 2.68 5.58 7.24
C LEU A 17 2.03 6.78 7.93
N ILE A 18 0.87 6.59 8.57
CA ILE A 18 0.10 7.68 9.18
C ILE A 18 -0.30 7.31 10.61
N VAL A 19 -0.74 8.31 11.34
CA VAL A 19 -1.38 8.11 12.65
C VAL A 19 -2.88 8.14 12.43
N ASP A 20 -3.55 7.07 12.81
CA ASP A 20 -5.01 6.96 12.73
C ASP A 20 -5.52 6.57 14.11
N PRO A 21 -6.34 7.39 14.76
CA PRO A 21 -6.84 7.10 16.09
C PRO A 21 -7.57 5.75 16.14
N TYR A 22 -7.48 5.07 17.28
CA TYR A 22 -8.22 3.85 17.60
C TYR A 22 -7.71 2.56 16.94
N ILE A 23 -6.78 2.63 16.00
CA ILE A 23 -6.22 1.43 15.35
C ILE A 23 -4.69 1.38 15.44
N GLY A 24 -4.15 1.84 16.59
CA GLY A 24 -2.70 1.93 16.78
C GLY A 24 -1.95 0.63 16.59
N TYR A 25 -2.48 -0.49 17.11
CA TYR A 25 -1.83 -1.78 16.93
C TYR A 25 -1.80 -2.22 15.46
N TYR A 26 -2.91 -2.03 14.76
CA TYR A 26 -2.97 -2.32 13.33
C TYR A 26 -1.92 -1.52 12.57
N ASN A 27 -1.88 -0.21 12.83
CA ASN A 27 -0.92 0.68 12.16
C ASN A 27 0.52 0.29 12.48
N ALA A 28 0.81 -0.07 13.74
CA ALA A 28 2.15 -0.50 14.13
C ALA A 28 2.57 -1.78 13.42
N THR A 29 1.66 -2.77 13.27
CA THR A 29 1.98 -3.99 12.55
C THR A 29 2.23 -3.74 11.07
N LYS A 30 1.50 -2.80 10.47
CA LYS A 30 1.70 -2.43 9.07
C LYS A 30 3.01 -1.66 8.87
N ALA A 31 3.37 -0.80 9.81
CA ALA A 31 4.68 -0.13 9.79
C ALA A 31 5.83 -1.14 9.89
N ALA A 32 5.68 -2.14 10.75
CA ALA A 32 6.65 -3.22 10.86
C ALA A 32 6.80 -3.98 9.55
N MET A 33 5.70 -4.22 8.83
CA MET A 33 5.73 -4.89 7.54
C MET A 33 6.48 -4.06 6.49
N LEU A 34 6.31 -2.74 6.51
CA LEU A 34 7.04 -1.86 5.59
C LEU A 34 8.54 -1.90 5.87
N HIS A 35 8.94 -1.91 7.12
CA HIS A 35 10.35 -2.04 7.46
C HIS A 35 10.89 -3.43 7.11
N LEU A 36 10.12 -4.49 7.39
CA LEU A 36 10.51 -5.85 7.04
C LEU A 36 10.76 -5.98 5.52
N THR A 37 9.95 -5.31 4.72
CA THR A 37 10.13 -5.27 3.26
C THR A 37 11.54 -4.79 2.91
N ARG A 38 12.00 -3.72 3.55
CA ARG A 38 13.34 -3.17 3.32
C ARG A 38 14.43 -4.13 3.80
N GLN A 39 14.22 -4.72 4.96
CA GLN A 39 15.17 -5.68 5.55
C GLN A 39 15.34 -6.89 4.65
N LEU A 40 14.22 -7.47 4.20
CA LEU A 40 14.24 -8.64 3.32
C LEU A 40 14.83 -8.31 1.95
N ALA A 41 14.58 -7.11 1.43
CA ALA A 41 15.16 -6.69 0.16
C ALA A 41 16.69 -6.74 0.22
N TYR A 42 17.26 -6.29 1.34
CA TYR A 42 18.70 -6.34 1.54
C TYR A 42 19.20 -7.78 1.69
N GLU A 43 18.51 -8.57 2.51
CA GLU A 43 18.97 -9.92 2.85
C GLU A 43 18.81 -10.91 1.70
N LEU A 44 17.80 -10.75 0.86
CA LEU A 44 17.46 -11.69 -0.20
C LEU A 44 18.02 -11.31 -1.58
N GLY A 45 18.43 -10.08 -1.78
CA GLY A 45 19.08 -9.71 -3.03
C GLY A 45 20.43 -10.41 -3.21
N PRO A 46 20.80 -10.84 -4.42
CA PRO A 46 20.06 -10.68 -5.67
C PRO A 46 19.06 -11.81 -5.99
N ARG A 47 18.79 -12.71 -5.06
CA ARG A 47 17.94 -13.88 -5.31
C ARG A 47 16.45 -13.53 -5.41
N ALA A 48 16.04 -12.44 -4.77
CA ALA A 48 14.65 -12.00 -4.82
C ALA A 48 14.56 -10.49 -4.70
N ARG A 49 13.53 -9.92 -5.30
CA ARG A 49 13.12 -8.55 -5.07
C ARG A 49 11.96 -8.55 -4.09
N VAL A 50 11.95 -7.60 -3.17
CA VAL A 50 10.92 -7.52 -2.13
C VAL A 50 10.39 -6.10 -2.10
N ASN A 51 9.14 -5.92 -2.43
CA ASN A 51 8.47 -4.62 -2.41
C ASN A 51 7.14 -4.74 -1.69
N ALA A 52 6.59 -3.64 -1.28
CA ALA A 52 5.31 -3.59 -0.58
C ALA A 52 4.32 -2.70 -1.33
N ILE A 53 3.04 -2.97 -1.12
CA ILE A 53 1.95 -2.09 -1.51
C ILE A 53 1.30 -1.60 -0.22
N ALA A 54 1.06 -0.30 -0.14
CA ALA A 54 0.37 0.32 0.98
C ALA A 54 -0.94 0.94 0.47
N PRO A 55 -2.03 0.16 0.44
CA PRO A 55 -3.32 0.69 0.00
C PRO A 55 -3.95 1.60 1.04
N GLY A 56 -4.69 2.59 0.57
CA GLY A 56 -5.65 3.32 1.38
C GLY A 56 -6.94 2.51 1.53
N LEU A 57 -8.08 3.19 1.58
CA LEU A 57 -9.36 2.50 1.73
C LEU A 57 -9.79 1.88 0.40
N ILE A 58 -9.94 0.57 0.41
CA ILE A 58 -10.30 -0.24 -0.77
C ILE A 58 -11.71 -0.79 -0.60
N LYS A 59 -12.51 -0.72 -1.67
CA LYS A 59 -13.89 -1.19 -1.67
C LYS A 59 -13.92 -2.71 -1.80
N THR A 60 -13.77 -3.40 -0.67
CA THR A 60 -13.90 -4.86 -0.60
C THR A 60 -15.23 -5.22 0.06
N GLU A 61 -15.78 -6.40 -0.25
CA GLU A 61 -17.00 -6.87 0.41
C GLU A 61 -16.80 -6.98 1.93
N LEU A 62 -15.66 -7.48 2.35
CA LEU A 62 -15.37 -7.65 3.77
C LEU A 62 -15.39 -6.33 4.53
N ALA A 63 -14.93 -5.26 3.91
CA ALA A 63 -14.85 -3.94 4.55
C ALA A 63 -16.05 -3.03 4.22
N ARG A 64 -17.10 -3.56 3.59
CA ARG A 64 -18.24 -2.75 3.10
C ARG A 64 -18.83 -1.83 4.17
N ALA A 65 -19.00 -2.30 5.38
CA ALA A 65 -19.57 -1.49 6.45
C ALA A 65 -18.72 -0.24 6.73
N VAL A 66 -17.41 -0.33 6.54
CA VAL A 66 -16.49 0.78 6.78
C VAL A 66 -16.51 1.75 5.59
N TRP A 67 -16.30 1.25 4.36
CA TRP A 67 -16.14 2.15 3.23
C TRP A 67 -17.47 2.76 2.75
N GLU A 68 -18.59 2.03 2.87
CA GLU A 68 -19.89 2.59 2.49
C GLU A 68 -20.23 3.86 3.26
N ALA A 69 -19.99 3.85 4.57
CA ALA A 69 -20.27 5.01 5.40
C ALA A 69 -19.34 6.19 5.11
N ARG A 70 -18.10 5.91 4.71
CA ARG A 70 -17.06 6.93 4.54
C ARG A 70 -16.92 7.41 3.10
N GLU A 71 -17.44 6.67 2.15
CA GLU A 71 -17.21 6.96 0.72
C GLU A 71 -17.62 8.39 0.32
N PRO A 72 -18.82 8.90 0.67
CA PRO A 72 -19.21 10.25 0.24
C PRO A 72 -18.25 11.32 0.79
N ILE A 73 -17.78 11.14 2.01
CA ILE A 73 -16.89 12.10 2.65
C ILE A 73 -15.51 12.05 2.03
N LEU A 74 -14.96 10.85 1.84
CA LEU A 74 -13.61 10.68 1.32
C LEU A 74 -13.50 11.05 -0.15
N THR A 75 -14.51 10.69 -0.97
CA THR A 75 -14.47 11.01 -2.38
C THR A 75 -14.55 12.52 -2.63
N ALA A 76 -15.13 13.26 -1.70
CA ALA A 76 -15.14 14.72 -1.79
C ALA A 76 -13.76 15.35 -1.57
N LYS A 77 -12.87 14.65 -0.84
CA LYS A 77 -11.56 15.18 -0.43
C LYS A 77 -10.39 14.60 -1.22
N LEU A 78 -10.45 13.33 -1.56
CA LEU A 78 -9.35 12.67 -2.24
C LEU A 78 -9.05 13.34 -3.57
N PRO A 79 -7.79 13.60 -3.89
CA PRO A 79 -7.42 14.15 -5.20
C PRO A 79 -8.02 13.40 -6.38
N LEU A 80 -8.07 12.06 -6.32
CA LEU A 80 -8.61 11.26 -7.40
C LEU A 80 -10.13 11.07 -7.32
N ARG A 81 -10.78 11.59 -6.27
CA ARG A 81 -12.25 11.61 -6.14
C ARG A 81 -12.90 10.23 -6.16
N ARG A 82 -12.19 9.20 -5.76
CA ARG A 82 -12.76 7.86 -5.63
C ARG A 82 -11.97 7.03 -4.63
N LEU A 83 -12.62 6.03 -4.04
CA LEU A 83 -11.94 5.01 -3.26
C LEU A 83 -11.23 4.03 -4.21
N GLY A 84 -10.27 3.29 -3.67
CA GLY A 84 -9.60 2.26 -4.42
C GLY A 84 -10.48 1.02 -4.61
N THR A 85 -10.10 0.21 -5.58
CA THR A 85 -10.76 -1.06 -5.86
C THR A 85 -9.74 -2.20 -5.75
N PRO A 86 -10.21 -3.45 -5.58
CA PRO A 86 -9.28 -4.58 -5.62
C PRO A 86 -8.45 -4.63 -6.89
N GLN A 87 -8.99 -4.16 -8.02
CA GLN A 87 -8.26 -4.13 -9.29
C GLN A 87 -7.09 -3.15 -9.24
N ASP A 88 -7.22 -2.02 -8.52
CA ASP A 88 -6.11 -1.09 -8.34
C ASP A 88 -4.92 -1.79 -7.66
N VAL A 89 -5.20 -2.58 -6.62
CA VAL A 89 -4.16 -3.33 -5.92
C VAL A 89 -3.58 -4.43 -6.80
N ALA A 90 -4.44 -5.14 -7.54
CA ALA A 90 -4.00 -6.21 -8.43
C ALA A 90 -3.07 -5.68 -9.53
N ASN A 91 -3.39 -4.51 -10.09
CA ASN A 91 -2.55 -3.89 -11.11
C ASN A 91 -1.16 -3.54 -10.57
N ALA A 92 -1.10 -3.02 -9.36
CA ALA A 92 0.18 -2.71 -8.72
C ALA A 92 0.97 -3.97 -8.41
N ALA A 93 0.30 -5.02 -7.94
CA ALA A 93 0.95 -6.30 -7.67
C ALA A 93 1.53 -6.91 -8.95
N LEU A 94 0.80 -6.82 -10.04
CA LEU A 94 1.27 -7.31 -11.34
C LEU A 94 2.52 -6.56 -11.79
N PHE A 95 2.52 -5.22 -11.65
CA PHE A 95 3.69 -4.42 -11.98
C PHE A 95 4.90 -4.85 -11.15
N LEU A 96 4.73 -5.01 -9.82
CA LEU A 96 5.83 -5.40 -8.94
C LEU A 96 6.31 -6.82 -9.19
N ALA A 97 5.46 -7.70 -9.68
CA ALA A 97 5.82 -9.08 -9.99
C ALA A 97 6.49 -9.23 -11.36
N SER A 98 6.39 -8.23 -12.21
CA SER A 98 6.87 -8.28 -13.59
C SER A 98 8.26 -7.68 -13.74
N ASP A 99 8.85 -7.91 -14.91
CA ASP A 99 10.15 -7.32 -15.25
C ASP A 99 10.10 -5.80 -15.41
N ALA A 100 8.89 -5.24 -15.54
CA ALA A 100 8.74 -3.78 -15.61
C ALA A 100 9.28 -3.10 -14.35
N SER A 101 9.33 -3.81 -13.21
CA SER A 101 9.87 -3.29 -11.95
C SER A 101 11.23 -3.91 -11.60
N SER A 102 11.99 -4.38 -12.59
CA SER A 102 13.21 -5.17 -12.36
C SER A 102 14.30 -4.44 -11.59
N TRP A 103 14.29 -3.12 -11.56
CA TRP A 103 15.27 -2.31 -10.79
C TRP A 103 14.70 -1.84 -9.44
N MET A 104 13.54 -2.38 -9.01
CA MET A 104 12.90 -2.01 -7.76
C MET A 104 13.00 -3.12 -6.73
N THR A 105 13.52 -2.78 -5.57
CA THR A 105 13.46 -3.62 -4.39
C THR A 105 13.51 -2.74 -3.14
N GLY A 106 12.89 -3.17 -2.06
CA GLY A 106 12.84 -2.42 -0.82
C GLY A 106 11.92 -1.21 -0.85
N GLN A 107 11.03 -1.10 -1.82
CA GLN A 107 10.16 0.06 -2.00
C GLN A 107 8.73 -0.22 -1.60
N THR A 108 8.00 0.85 -1.31
CA THR A 108 6.57 0.79 -1.01
C THR A 108 5.82 1.62 -2.03
N LEU A 109 4.87 0.99 -2.72
CA LEU A 109 3.93 1.71 -3.59
C LEU A 109 2.71 2.08 -2.79
N VAL A 110 2.46 3.37 -2.65
CA VAL A 110 1.28 3.89 -1.95
C VAL A 110 0.14 4.05 -2.95
N LEU A 111 -0.99 3.41 -2.65
CA LEU A 111 -2.19 3.46 -3.50
C LEU A 111 -3.33 4.03 -2.66
N ASP A 112 -3.45 5.34 -2.62
CA ASP A 112 -4.35 6.01 -1.68
C ASP A 112 -5.22 7.10 -2.31
N GLY A 113 -5.20 7.21 -3.63
CA GLY A 113 -5.95 8.27 -4.31
C GLY A 113 -5.47 9.68 -4.00
N GLY A 114 -4.29 9.79 -3.40
CA GLY A 114 -3.69 11.05 -3.02
C GLY A 114 -3.91 11.46 -1.58
N ALA A 115 -4.42 10.55 -0.72
CA ALA A 115 -4.72 10.89 0.67
C ALA A 115 -3.51 11.45 1.42
N LEU A 116 -2.33 10.86 1.23
CA LEU A 116 -1.11 11.32 1.91
C LEU A 116 -0.60 12.67 1.38
N ALA A 117 -1.10 13.11 0.25
CA ALA A 117 -0.72 14.40 -0.33
C ALA A 117 -1.64 15.55 0.08
N LEU A 118 -2.66 15.28 0.91
CA LEU A 118 -3.55 16.33 1.37
C LEU A 118 -2.78 17.31 2.27
N PRO A 119 -2.96 18.62 2.04
CA PRO A 119 -2.25 19.62 2.85
C PRO A 119 -2.68 19.58 4.32
N ILE A 120 -1.77 19.91 5.20
CA ILE A 120 -2.08 20.07 6.62
C ILE A 120 -3.05 21.24 6.78
N GLY A 121 -4.06 21.05 7.62
CA GLY A 121 -5.04 22.11 7.90
C GLY A 121 -6.20 22.17 6.92
N VAL A 122 -6.23 21.29 5.93
CA VAL A 122 -7.40 21.15 5.09
C VAL A 122 -8.42 20.29 5.83
N ASP A 123 -9.45 20.94 6.30
CA ASP A 123 -10.54 20.21 6.95
C ASP A 123 -11.39 19.55 5.93
N GLY A 124 -11.61 18.44 6.31
CA GLY A 124 -12.54 17.82 5.50
C GLY A 124 -13.92 17.99 5.91
#